data_7e630344c7ae0120fa47b7e532d7132b
#
_entry.id   7e630344c7ae0120fa47b7e532d7132b
#
_cell.length_a   1.000
_cell.length_b   1.000
_cell.length_c   1.000
_cell.angle_alpha   90.00
_cell.angle_beta   90.00
_cell.angle_gamma   90.00
#
_symmetry.space_group_name_H-M   'P 1'
#
loop_
_entity.id
_entity.type
_entity.pdbx_description
1 polymer ?
#
loop_
_entity_poly.entity_id
_entity_poly.type
_entity_poly.pdbx_seq_one_letter_code
_entity_poly.pdbx_strand_id
1 'polypeptide(L)'
;PGSLSFGSKPAPSDLGRVIEAAKLSGSVGCAVADVSTGDILEGYGDDIALPPASVVKSITALYALAHLGPAFRFSTRLVATGPIQNGVLTGDLILVGSGDPSLDTDHLAGLVSELMKTGLRSVKGRFIVDGSALPMTPQIDEEQPPHVAYNPAVNGLNLNYNRVYFGWEKDANGYRIDMEARALRYRPAVKMARMQLKERGSPVYTYRDGGVWDEWTVSRSALSKEGARWLPVRKPNRYVGEIFQSLARAEGLYLPLAEVSRSVVPGVTLVSHESVSLADIVQKMLKYSTNLTAETVGMAATKTRLGTAVPLGESAAQMSRWARDRFGASGLSLVDHSGLSDRSRITADDMVRILIKARESTELYALLKDIKMRNSKGNLARSAPTGFRAKTGTLNFVAGLGGYVTTASGRELAFAIFSADRTRRALIPVAQRERPKGASSWNRRAKILQYKMLNRWCHKYRS
;
A
#
# COMPACT_ATOMS: atom_id res chain seq x y z
N PRO A 1 -2.53 54.75 -31.65
CA PRO A 1 -1.93 53.71 -30.83
C PRO A 1 -2.83 53.44 -29.66
N GLY A 2 -3.60 52.33 -29.72
CA GLY A 2 -4.52 51.94 -28.67
C GLY A 2 -3.74 51.19 -27.59
N SER A 3 -3.81 51.68 -26.35
CA SER A 3 -3.32 51.01 -25.15
C SER A 3 -4.18 49.80 -24.86
N LEU A 4 -3.60 48.61 -24.95
CA LEU A 4 -4.19 47.36 -24.44
C LEU A 4 -4.30 47.48 -22.92
N SER A 5 -5.49 47.69 -22.42
CA SER A 5 -5.85 47.56 -21.00
C SER A 5 -5.71 46.09 -20.59
N PHE A 6 -4.69 45.76 -19.84
CA PHE A 6 -4.60 44.48 -19.13
C PHE A 6 -5.71 44.48 -18.07
N GLY A 7 -6.76 43.67 -18.29
CA GLY A 7 -7.82 43.46 -17.33
C GLY A 7 -7.23 43.00 -15.99
N SER A 8 -7.61 43.70 -14.91
CA SER A 8 -7.23 43.32 -13.56
C SER A 8 -7.68 41.87 -13.26
N LYS A 9 -6.75 41.05 -12.80
CA LYS A 9 -7.04 39.68 -12.35
C LYS A 9 -8.18 39.75 -11.33
N PRO A 10 -9.28 38.97 -11.50
CA PRO A 10 -10.39 39.02 -10.55
C PRO A 10 -9.89 38.73 -9.14
N ALA A 11 -10.45 39.45 -8.15
CA ALA A 11 -10.08 39.25 -6.75
C ALA A 11 -10.26 37.77 -6.34
N PRO A 12 -9.29 37.19 -5.62
CA PRO A 12 -9.39 35.80 -5.21
C PRO A 12 -10.66 35.52 -4.39
N SER A 13 -11.33 34.40 -4.63
CA SER A 13 -12.44 33.95 -3.79
C SER A 13 -11.97 33.76 -2.34
N ASP A 14 -12.88 33.74 -1.37
CA ASP A 14 -12.53 33.48 0.03
C ASP A 14 -11.71 32.20 0.21
N LEU A 15 -12.01 31.15 -0.56
CA LEU A 15 -11.26 29.91 -0.59
C LEU A 15 -9.87 30.12 -1.18
N GLY A 16 -9.75 30.91 -2.25
CA GLY A 16 -8.47 31.30 -2.85
C GLY A 16 -7.55 32.00 -1.85
N ARG A 17 -8.08 32.93 -1.04
CA ARG A 17 -7.30 33.58 0.02
C ARG A 17 -6.76 32.62 1.07
N VAL A 18 -7.54 31.61 1.47
CA VAL A 18 -7.10 30.57 2.42
C VAL A 18 -5.96 29.74 1.82
N ILE A 19 -6.05 29.42 0.52
CA ILE A 19 -5.03 28.65 -0.21
C ILE A 19 -3.74 29.46 -0.34
N GLU A 20 -3.82 30.72 -0.78
CA GLU A 20 -2.67 31.63 -0.91
C GLU A 20 -1.94 31.82 0.43
N ALA A 21 -2.69 31.97 1.54
CA ALA A 21 -2.13 32.11 2.87
C ALA A 21 -1.34 30.89 3.36
N ALA A 22 -1.53 29.72 2.76
CA ALA A 22 -0.75 28.51 3.08
C ALA A 22 0.67 28.54 2.49
N LYS A 23 0.93 29.45 1.53
CA LYS A 23 2.23 29.63 0.86
C LYS A 23 2.82 28.31 0.34
N LEU A 24 1.97 27.47 -0.25
CA LEU A 24 2.39 26.24 -0.91
C LEU A 24 2.89 26.57 -2.31
N SER A 25 4.06 26.05 -2.67
CA SER A 25 4.48 25.96 -4.07
C SER A 25 3.72 24.80 -4.76
N GLY A 26 3.53 24.91 -6.07
CA GLY A 26 2.78 23.94 -6.87
C GLY A 26 1.29 24.27 -6.96
N SER A 27 0.46 23.24 -7.19
CA SER A 27 -0.97 23.35 -7.42
C SER A 27 -1.79 22.79 -6.27
N VAL A 28 -2.97 23.38 -6.06
CA VAL A 28 -4.00 22.89 -5.13
C VAL A 28 -5.29 22.70 -5.91
N GLY A 29 -5.90 21.53 -5.77
CA GLY A 29 -7.25 21.23 -6.27
C GLY A 29 -8.12 20.74 -5.11
N CYS A 30 -9.30 21.30 -4.94
CA CYS A 30 -10.21 20.87 -3.88
C CYS A 30 -11.67 21.06 -4.28
N ALA A 31 -12.53 20.21 -3.74
CA ALA A 31 -13.98 20.28 -3.89
C ALA A 31 -14.66 19.79 -2.62
N VAL A 32 -15.85 20.31 -2.36
CA VAL A 32 -16.77 19.85 -1.32
C VAL A 32 -18.20 19.81 -1.86
N ALA A 33 -18.92 18.78 -1.51
CA ALA A 33 -20.32 18.56 -1.92
C ALA A 33 -21.20 18.15 -0.76
N ASP A 34 -22.48 18.38 -0.90
CA ASP A 34 -23.51 17.80 -0.05
C ASP A 34 -23.75 16.34 -0.42
N VAL A 35 -23.66 15.44 0.53
CA VAL A 35 -23.88 14.02 0.28
C VAL A 35 -25.33 13.71 -0.05
N SER A 36 -26.30 14.45 0.54
CA SER A 36 -27.72 14.17 0.37
C SER A 36 -28.27 14.62 -0.98
N THR A 37 -27.77 15.75 -1.53
CA THR A 37 -28.22 16.29 -2.81
C THR A 37 -27.29 15.95 -3.96
N GLY A 38 -26.02 15.64 -3.66
CA GLY A 38 -24.98 15.45 -4.68
C GLY A 38 -24.42 16.76 -5.25
N ASP A 39 -24.88 17.91 -4.77
CA ASP A 39 -24.45 19.22 -5.29
C ASP A 39 -23.05 19.58 -4.86
N ILE A 40 -22.22 20.00 -5.80
CA ILE A 40 -20.91 20.61 -5.52
C ILE A 40 -21.17 22.00 -4.91
N LEU A 41 -20.79 22.19 -3.65
CA LEU A 41 -21.03 23.42 -2.91
C LEU A 41 -19.89 24.45 -3.14
N GLU A 42 -18.68 23.98 -3.30
CA GLU A 42 -17.50 24.84 -3.55
C GLU A 42 -16.37 24.03 -4.15
N GLY A 43 -15.63 24.63 -5.09
CA GLY A 43 -14.44 24.09 -5.71
C GLY A 43 -13.37 25.16 -5.96
N TYR A 44 -12.11 24.73 -6.07
CA TYR A 44 -10.97 25.55 -6.48
C TYR A 44 -9.95 24.67 -7.19
N GLY A 45 -9.68 24.93 -8.47
CA GLY A 45 -8.81 24.05 -9.28
C GLY A 45 -9.24 22.60 -9.20
N ASP A 46 -10.53 22.35 -9.04
CA ASP A 46 -11.17 21.07 -8.81
C ASP A 46 -11.14 20.18 -10.05
N ASP A 47 -10.92 20.77 -11.22
CA ASP A 47 -10.67 20.15 -12.53
C ASP A 47 -9.18 19.83 -12.80
N ILE A 48 -8.27 20.30 -11.97
CA ILE A 48 -6.84 20.04 -12.12
C ILE A 48 -6.52 18.59 -11.67
N ALA A 49 -6.06 17.77 -12.60
CA ALA A 49 -5.65 16.39 -12.30
C ALA A 49 -4.30 16.35 -11.56
N LEU A 50 -4.33 16.01 -10.28
CA LEU A 50 -3.19 15.95 -9.37
C LEU A 50 -2.90 14.51 -8.90
N PRO A 51 -1.66 14.22 -8.46
CA PRO A 51 -1.34 12.95 -7.80
C PRO A 51 -2.15 12.80 -6.50
N PRO A 52 -2.98 11.75 -6.37
CA PRO A 52 -3.80 11.53 -5.18
C PRO A 52 -3.04 10.93 -4.00
N ALA A 53 -1.83 10.43 -4.24
CA ALA A 53 -1.13 9.58 -3.29
C ALA A 53 -2.05 8.46 -2.76
N SER A 54 -1.95 8.07 -1.50
CA SER A 54 -2.74 6.96 -0.94
C SER A 54 -4.26 7.18 -0.86
N VAL A 55 -4.80 8.31 -1.31
CA VAL A 55 -6.26 8.48 -1.43
C VAL A 55 -6.84 7.51 -2.47
N VAL A 56 -6.06 7.11 -3.48
CA VAL A 56 -6.40 6.03 -4.45
C VAL A 56 -6.90 4.78 -3.75
N LYS A 57 -6.39 4.43 -2.58
CA LYS A 57 -6.80 3.23 -1.85
C LYS A 57 -8.30 3.18 -1.54
N SER A 58 -8.98 4.32 -1.53
CA SER A 58 -10.45 4.35 -1.43
C SER A 58 -11.10 3.79 -2.71
N ILE A 59 -10.56 4.10 -3.88
CA ILE A 59 -11.02 3.57 -5.16
C ILE A 59 -10.68 2.09 -5.26
N THR A 60 -9.47 1.70 -4.85
CA THR A 60 -9.03 0.29 -4.79
C THR A 60 -9.94 -0.54 -3.88
N ALA A 61 -10.34 0.02 -2.73
CA ALA A 61 -11.29 -0.61 -1.82
C ALA A 61 -12.64 -0.86 -2.51
N LEU A 62 -13.22 0.16 -3.15
CA LEU A 62 -14.47 0.04 -3.90
C LEU A 62 -14.37 -0.99 -5.03
N TYR A 63 -13.28 -0.96 -5.78
CA TYR A 63 -13.02 -1.89 -6.88
C TYR A 63 -12.92 -3.34 -6.40
N ALA A 64 -12.15 -3.58 -5.32
CA ALA A 64 -11.98 -4.90 -4.77
C ALA A 64 -13.30 -5.45 -4.19
N LEU A 65 -14.03 -4.65 -3.41
CA LEU A 65 -15.33 -5.05 -2.85
C LEU A 65 -16.37 -5.32 -3.94
N ALA A 66 -16.39 -4.55 -5.03
CA ALA A 66 -17.32 -4.74 -6.14
C ALA A 66 -17.09 -6.04 -6.91
N HIS A 67 -15.85 -6.51 -7.04
CA HIS A 67 -15.51 -7.66 -7.89
C HIS A 67 -15.21 -8.94 -7.12
N LEU A 68 -14.77 -8.85 -5.86
CA LEU A 68 -14.49 -10.01 -5.01
C LEU A 68 -15.60 -10.25 -3.97
N GLY A 69 -16.29 -9.18 -3.55
CA GLY A 69 -17.26 -9.23 -2.44
C GLY A 69 -16.59 -9.11 -1.06
N PRO A 70 -17.30 -8.58 -0.05
CA PRO A 70 -16.74 -8.30 1.29
C PRO A 70 -16.32 -9.58 2.06
N ALA A 71 -16.99 -10.70 1.80
CA ALA A 71 -16.73 -11.98 2.46
C ALA A 71 -15.58 -12.78 1.83
N PHE A 72 -15.06 -12.35 0.68
CA PHE A 72 -13.95 -13.04 -0.02
C PHE A 72 -12.75 -13.25 0.92
N ARG A 73 -12.09 -14.40 0.78
CA ARG A 73 -10.88 -14.76 1.51
C ARG A 73 -9.80 -15.22 0.53
N PHE A 74 -8.59 -14.80 0.75
CA PHE A 74 -7.43 -15.36 0.06
C PHE A 74 -7.06 -16.68 0.72
N SER A 75 -6.49 -17.61 -0.07
CA SER A 75 -6.03 -18.89 0.47
C SER A 75 -4.54 -19.13 0.20
N THR A 76 -3.87 -19.77 1.15
CA THR A 76 -2.52 -20.31 1.00
C THR A 76 -2.61 -21.80 1.27
N ARG A 77 -2.17 -22.63 0.31
CA ARG A 77 -2.41 -24.07 0.34
C ARG A 77 -1.13 -24.87 0.20
N LEU A 78 -1.11 -26.04 0.83
CA LEU A 78 -0.13 -27.08 0.55
C LEU A 78 -0.79 -28.18 -0.26
N VAL A 79 -0.23 -28.45 -1.43
CA VAL A 79 -0.77 -29.35 -2.44
C VAL A 79 0.23 -30.46 -2.67
N ALA A 80 -0.26 -31.70 -2.75
CA ALA A 80 0.53 -32.88 -3.08
C ALA A 80 0.20 -33.40 -4.48
N THR A 81 1.21 -33.82 -5.25
CA THR A 81 1.03 -34.40 -6.59
C THR A 81 1.02 -35.95 -6.57
N GLY A 82 1.21 -36.56 -5.40
CA GLY A 82 1.20 -37.99 -5.24
C GLY A 82 0.64 -38.44 -3.87
N PRO A 83 0.53 -39.76 -3.62
CA PRO A 83 0.01 -40.26 -2.39
C PRO A 83 1.01 -40.18 -1.23
N ILE A 84 0.47 -40.05 -0.01
CA ILE A 84 1.23 -40.23 1.23
C ILE A 84 1.03 -41.66 1.71
N GLN A 85 2.13 -42.40 1.78
CA GLN A 85 2.14 -43.78 2.29
C GLN A 85 3.19 -43.93 3.39
N ASN A 86 2.80 -44.41 4.55
CA ASN A 86 3.69 -44.56 5.72
C ASN A 86 4.45 -43.27 6.07
N GLY A 87 3.78 -42.11 5.94
CA GLY A 87 4.36 -40.80 6.20
C GLY A 87 5.26 -40.23 5.10
N VAL A 88 5.36 -40.93 3.96
CA VAL A 88 6.19 -40.48 2.82
C VAL A 88 5.33 -40.03 1.66
N LEU A 89 5.50 -38.78 1.24
CA LEU A 89 4.92 -38.26 0.00
C LEU A 89 5.81 -38.69 -1.18
N THR A 90 5.27 -39.48 -2.13
CA THR A 90 6.02 -39.93 -3.31
C THR A 90 6.02 -38.91 -4.47
N GLY A 91 5.18 -37.88 -4.41
CA GLY A 91 5.13 -36.78 -5.35
C GLY A 91 5.77 -35.51 -4.80
N ASP A 92 5.51 -34.40 -5.49
CA ASP A 92 5.94 -33.04 -5.10
C ASP A 92 5.01 -32.49 -3.99
N LEU A 93 5.59 -31.67 -3.11
CA LEU A 93 4.86 -30.81 -2.18
C LEU A 93 4.91 -29.37 -2.71
N ILE A 94 3.76 -28.73 -2.86
CA ILE A 94 3.66 -27.42 -3.46
C ILE A 94 3.02 -26.46 -2.47
N LEU A 95 3.68 -25.34 -2.18
CA LEU A 95 3.12 -24.21 -1.44
C LEU A 95 2.56 -23.19 -2.43
N VAL A 96 1.23 -23.07 -2.47
CA VAL A 96 0.48 -22.26 -3.44
C VAL A 96 -0.15 -21.06 -2.76
N GLY A 97 0.08 -19.86 -3.28
CA GLY A 97 -0.56 -18.63 -2.82
C GLY A 97 -1.58 -18.09 -3.80
N SER A 98 -2.66 -17.48 -3.30
CA SER A 98 -3.68 -16.81 -4.11
C SER A 98 -3.54 -15.26 -4.12
N GLY A 99 -2.53 -14.70 -3.46
CA GLY A 99 -2.32 -13.27 -3.33
C GLY A 99 -2.65 -12.71 -1.94
N ASP A 100 -2.69 -13.55 -0.89
CA ASP A 100 -2.97 -13.08 0.48
C ASP A 100 -1.99 -12.00 0.92
N PRO A 101 -2.44 -10.75 1.14
CA PRO A 101 -1.57 -9.66 1.61
C PRO A 101 -1.35 -9.71 3.13
N SER A 102 -2.05 -10.58 3.84
CA SER A 102 -2.02 -10.68 5.31
C SER A 102 -1.23 -11.87 5.84
N LEU A 103 -0.75 -12.75 4.94
CA LEU A 103 0.07 -13.90 5.33
C LEU A 103 1.35 -13.44 6.05
N ASP A 104 1.58 -13.99 7.22
CA ASP A 104 2.79 -13.75 8.02
C ASP A 104 3.46 -15.06 8.46
N THR A 105 4.59 -14.94 9.12
CA THR A 105 5.37 -16.11 9.58
C THR A 105 4.60 -16.98 10.58
N ASP A 106 3.72 -16.38 11.40
CA ASP A 106 2.91 -17.14 12.36
C ASP A 106 1.86 -18.01 11.62
N HIS A 107 1.26 -17.49 10.53
CA HIS A 107 0.35 -18.25 9.67
C HIS A 107 1.07 -19.40 8.94
N LEU A 108 2.31 -19.17 8.44
CA LEU A 108 3.11 -20.24 7.86
C LEU A 108 3.45 -21.32 8.88
N ALA A 109 3.77 -20.96 10.12
CA ALA A 109 4.00 -21.93 11.19
C ALA A 109 2.74 -22.77 11.47
N GLY A 110 1.57 -22.13 11.45
CA GLY A 110 0.27 -22.82 11.53
C GLY A 110 0.07 -23.85 10.41
N LEU A 111 0.38 -23.47 9.16
CA LEU A 111 0.31 -24.39 8.02
C LEU A 111 1.25 -25.60 8.19
N VAL A 112 2.47 -25.39 8.69
CA VAL A 112 3.41 -26.49 8.99
C VAL A 112 2.81 -27.41 10.05
N SER A 113 2.28 -26.86 11.14
CA SER A 113 1.66 -27.64 12.21
C SER A 113 0.49 -28.49 11.69
N GLU A 114 -0.39 -27.94 10.87
CA GLU A 114 -1.49 -28.68 10.25
C GLU A 114 -0.97 -29.76 9.28
N LEU A 115 0.09 -29.47 8.51
CA LEU A 115 0.71 -30.45 7.63
C LEU A 115 1.27 -31.66 8.42
N MET A 116 1.90 -31.41 9.57
CA MET A 116 2.43 -32.50 10.41
C MET A 116 1.33 -33.41 10.94
N LYS A 117 0.11 -32.91 11.16
CA LYS A 117 -1.06 -33.71 11.58
C LYS A 117 -1.54 -34.68 10.51
N THR A 118 -1.24 -34.43 9.22
CA THR A 118 -1.55 -35.38 8.14
C THR A 118 -0.72 -36.68 8.22
N GLY A 119 0.26 -36.74 9.12
CA GLY A 119 1.18 -37.87 9.24
C GLY A 119 2.38 -37.79 8.30
N LEU A 120 2.52 -36.72 7.50
CA LEU A 120 3.68 -36.51 6.62
C LEU A 120 4.99 -36.43 7.43
N ARG A 121 6.01 -37.19 7.00
CA ARG A 121 7.35 -37.24 7.61
C ARG A 121 8.47 -36.95 6.64
N SER A 122 8.26 -37.25 5.35
CA SER A 122 9.25 -36.93 4.30
C SER A 122 8.61 -36.74 2.94
N VAL A 123 9.32 -36.03 2.08
CA VAL A 123 8.94 -35.77 0.69
C VAL A 123 10.05 -36.31 -0.21
N LYS A 124 9.72 -37.26 -1.08
CA LYS A 124 10.66 -37.85 -2.07
C LYS A 124 10.79 -36.95 -3.32
N GLY A 125 9.71 -36.27 -3.70
CA GLY A 125 9.69 -35.34 -4.81
C GLY A 125 10.27 -33.97 -4.44
N ARG A 126 9.89 -32.97 -5.19
CA ARG A 126 10.36 -31.57 -5.02
C ARG A 126 9.52 -30.84 -3.98
N PHE A 127 10.10 -29.79 -3.42
CA PHE A 127 9.34 -28.74 -2.73
C PHE A 127 9.24 -27.52 -3.67
N ILE A 128 8.03 -27.19 -4.09
CA ILE A 128 7.75 -26.16 -5.08
C ILE A 128 6.99 -25.00 -4.41
N VAL A 129 7.33 -23.78 -4.79
CA VAL A 129 6.66 -22.57 -4.33
C VAL A 129 6.00 -21.89 -5.53
N ASP A 130 4.69 -21.74 -5.47
CA ASP A 130 3.86 -21.22 -6.55
C ASP A 130 3.16 -19.91 -6.14
N GLY A 131 3.69 -18.80 -6.61
CA GLY A 131 3.09 -17.45 -6.51
C GLY A 131 2.49 -16.95 -7.84
N SER A 132 2.23 -17.84 -8.80
CA SER A 132 1.78 -17.48 -10.15
C SER A 132 0.36 -16.92 -10.22
N ALA A 133 -0.39 -16.97 -9.12
CA ALA A 133 -1.77 -16.44 -9.07
C ALA A 133 -1.87 -14.95 -9.45
N LEU A 134 -0.84 -14.17 -9.20
CA LEU A 134 -0.67 -12.78 -9.65
C LEU A 134 0.69 -12.62 -10.34
N PRO A 135 0.78 -11.84 -11.43
CA PRO A 135 2.05 -11.53 -12.07
C PRO A 135 3.07 -10.92 -11.12
N MET A 136 4.30 -11.39 -11.20
CA MET A 136 5.40 -10.86 -10.42
C MET A 136 5.73 -9.42 -10.81
N THR A 137 5.71 -8.52 -9.84
CA THR A 137 6.18 -7.15 -9.97
C THR A 137 7.33 -6.95 -8.99
N PRO A 138 8.57 -6.67 -9.44
CA PRO A 138 9.74 -6.58 -8.57
C PRO A 138 9.69 -5.44 -7.54
N GLN A 139 8.98 -4.38 -7.87
CA GLN A 139 8.70 -3.21 -7.03
C GLN A 139 7.49 -2.46 -7.58
N ILE A 140 6.74 -1.77 -6.72
CA ILE A 140 5.51 -1.07 -7.11
C ILE A 140 5.84 0.14 -7.99
N ASP A 141 6.87 0.91 -7.62
CA ASP A 141 7.30 2.12 -8.33
C ASP A 141 8.84 2.19 -8.41
N GLU A 142 9.37 2.20 -9.62
CA GLU A 142 10.81 2.24 -9.89
C GLU A 142 11.47 3.56 -9.49
N GLU A 143 10.67 4.61 -9.34
CA GLU A 143 11.15 5.93 -8.94
C GLU A 143 11.32 6.09 -7.42
N GLN A 144 11.09 5.04 -6.63
CA GLN A 144 11.36 5.04 -5.19
C GLN A 144 12.77 4.53 -4.89
N PRO A 145 13.40 5.00 -3.80
CA PRO A 145 14.66 4.42 -3.34
C PRO A 145 14.54 2.90 -3.13
N PRO A 146 15.56 2.10 -3.46
CA PRO A 146 15.43 0.64 -3.44
C PRO A 146 15.17 0.05 -2.05
N HIS A 147 15.56 0.75 -0.99
CA HIS A 147 15.54 0.27 0.39
C HIS A 147 14.26 0.62 1.18
N VAL A 148 13.31 1.32 0.56
CA VAL A 148 12.11 1.73 1.30
C VAL A 148 11.10 0.58 1.40
N ALA A 149 10.76 0.21 2.62
CA ALA A 149 9.92 -0.95 2.92
C ALA A 149 8.48 -0.87 2.36
N TYR A 150 8.03 0.33 2.00
CA TYR A 150 6.71 0.56 1.42
C TYR A 150 6.66 0.34 -0.10
N ASN A 151 7.78 -0.05 -0.71
CA ASN A 151 7.91 -0.36 -2.14
C ASN A 151 8.44 -1.79 -2.36
N PRO A 152 7.78 -2.84 -1.83
CA PRO A 152 8.23 -4.23 -1.98
C PRO A 152 7.86 -4.80 -3.35
N ALA A 153 8.35 -6.00 -3.62
CA ALA A 153 7.80 -6.83 -4.69
C ALA A 153 6.37 -7.27 -4.40
N VAL A 154 5.61 -7.59 -5.44
CA VAL A 154 4.22 -8.07 -5.37
C VAL A 154 4.08 -9.31 -6.24
N ASN A 155 3.44 -10.37 -5.72
CA ASN A 155 3.04 -11.54 -6.50
C ASN A 155 1.89 -12.30 -5.80
N GLY A 156 1.60 -13.53 -6.25
CA GLY A 156 0.55 -14.37 -5.68
C GLY A 156 0.88 -14.98 -4.33
N LEU A 157 2.13 -14.90 -3.85
CA LEU A 157 2.55 -15.43 -2.56
C LEU A 157 3.42 -14.41 -1.83
N ASN A 158 2.85 -13.74 -0.85
CA ASN A 158 3.49 -12.66 -0.10
C ASN A 158 3.63 -13.05 1.37
N LEU A 159 4.70 -12.64 2.03
CA LEU A 159 4.96 -12.90 3.44
C LEU A 159 5.40 -11.64 4.16
N ASN A 160 4.81 -11.35 5.34
CA ASN A 160 5.18 -10.19 6.16
C ASN A 160 5.20 -8.88 5.34
N TYR A 161 4.22 -8.69 4.44
CA TYR A 161 4.19 -7.59 3.46
C TYR A 161 5.40 -7.54 2.52
N ASN A 162 6.03 -8.69 2.23
CA ASN A 162 7.29 -8.81 1.49
C ASN A 162 8.37 -7.87 2.04
N ARG A 163 8.57 -7.94 3.35
CA ARG A 163 9.59 -7.20 4.08
C ARG A 163 10.38 -8.13 4.98
N VAL A 164 11.68 -7.85 5.09
CA VAL A 164 12.59 -8.50 6.02
C VAL A 164 13.00 -7.50 7.09
N TYR A 165 13.05 -7.94 8.33
CA TYR A 165 13.53 -7.15 9.46
C TYR A 165 15.06 -7.19 9.47
N PHE A 166 15.69 -6.03 9.39
CA PHE A 166 17.12 -5.81 9.58
C PHE A 166 17.34 -5.15 10.93
N GLY A 167 17.95 -5.88 11.87
CA GLY A 167 18.36 -5.39 13.17
C GLY A 167 19.87 -5.23 13.27
N TRP A 168 20.34 -4.32 14.11
CA TRP A 168 21.75 -4.17 14.42
C TRP A 168 21.94 -3.74 15.87
N GLU A 169 23.05 -4.22 16.45
CA GLU A 169 23.50 -3.86 17.77
C GLU A 169 25.04 -3.80 17.77
N LYS A 170 25.61 -2.73 18.33
CA LYS A 170 27.05 -2.54 18.46
C LYS A 170 27.52 -3.12 19.79
N ASP A 171 28.47 -4.04 19.76
CA ASP A 171 29.17 -4.62 20.89
C ASP A 171 30.67 -4.32 20.88
N ALA A 172 31.44 -4.97 21.74
CA ALA A 172 32.90 -4.80 21.83
C ALA A 172 33.64 -5.24 20.56
N ASN A 173 33.05 -6.17 19.78
CA ASN A 173 33.64 -6.76 18.56
C ASN A 173 33.17 -6.07 17.28
N GLY A 174 32.27 -5.07 17.36
CA GLY A 174 31.73 -4.36 16.22
C GLY A 174 30.20 -4.36 16.18
N TYR A 175 29.60 -4.66 15.01
CA TYR A 175 28.15 -4.76 14.86
C TYR A 175 27.72 -6.20 14.67
N ARG A 176 26.83 -6.68 15.52
CA ARG A 176 25.98 -7.83 15.26
C ARG A 176 24.79 -7.36 14.42
N ILE A 177 24.49 -8.07 13.33
CA ILE A 177 23.39 -7.80 12.43
C ILE A 177 22.51 -9.03 12.28
N ASP A 178 21.20 -8.83 12.26
CA ASP A 178 20.20 -9.87 12.13
C ASP A 178 19.27 -9.56 10.97
N MET A 179 18.97 -10.60 10.16
CA MET A 179 17.94 -10.56 9.12
C MET A 179 16.88 -11.59 9.48
N GLU A 180 15.64 -11.15 9.73
CA GLU A 180 14.59 -12.01 10.26
C GLU A 180 13.27 -11.86 9.51
N ALA A 181 12.53 -12.97 9.37
CA ALA A 181 11.13 -12.99 8.98
C ALA A 181 10.25 -12.86 10.24
N ARG A 182 10.19 -11.65 10.77
CA ARG A 182 9.61 -11.36 12.08
C ARG A 182 8.10 -11.23 12.04
N ALA A 183 7.39 -12.10 12.78
CA ALA A 183 5.99 -11.98 13.14
C ALA A 183 5.84 -11.84 14.67
N LEU A 184 4.66 -12.05 15.20
CA LEU A 184 4.40 -11.87 16.63
C LEU A 184 5.14 -12.93 17.46
N ARG A 185 5.03 -14.21 17.08
CA ARG A 185 5.59 -15.36 17.81
C ARG A 185 6.90 -15.86 17.21
N TYR A 186 6.97 -15.97 15.89
CA TYR A 186 8.10 -16.58 15.19
C TYR A 186 9.00 -15.55 14.53
N ARG A 187 10.32 -15.80 14.57
CA ARG A 187 11.36 -14.88 14.05
C ARG A 187 12.50 -15.66 13.41
N PRO A 188 12.22 -16.55 12.42
CA PRO A 188 13.28 -17.30 11.78
C PRO A 188 14.26 -16.38 11.06
N ALA A 189 15.54 -16.76 11.09
CA ALA A 189 16.58 -16.06 10.34
C ALA A 189 16.35 -16.20 8.83
N VAL A 190 16.64 -15.11 8.10
CA VAL A 190 16.53 -15.02 6.65
C VAL A 190 17.91 -15.04 6.04
N LYS A 191 18.18 -16.00 5.14
CA LYS A 191 19.47 -16.16 4.44
C LYS A 191 19.43 -15.62 3.02
N MET A 192 18.25 -15.64 2.38
CA MET A 192 18.08 -15.15 1.01
C MET A 192 18.18 -13.63 0.89
N ALA A 193 18.00 -12.87 1.96
CA ALA A 193 18.29 -11.45 2.04
C ALA A 193 19.53 -11.23 2.90
N ARG A 194 20.59 -10.73 2.28
CA ARG A 194 21.92 -10.61 2.91
C ARG A 194 22.27 -9.14 3.11
N MET A 195 22.79 -8.79 4.28
CA MET A 195 23.25 -7.45 4.60
C MET A 195 24.77 -7.46 4.83
N GLN A 196 25.45 -6.49 4.21
CA GLN A 196 26.88 -6.23 4.46
C GLN A 196 27.08 -4.79 4.94
N LEU A 197 27.93 -4.63 5.94
CA LEU A 197 28.38 -3.32 6.39
C LEU A 197 29.49 -2.82 5.44
N LYS A 198 29.45 -1.55 5.06
CA LYS A 198 30.47 -0.90 4.21
C LYS A 198 30.97 0.39 4.85
N GLU A 199 32.27 0.60 4.75
CA GLU A 199 32.88 1.85 5.19
C GLU A 199 32.69 2.91 4.11
N ARG A 200 31.64 3.72 4.28
CA ARG A 200 31.31 4.85 3.40
C ARG A 200 30.36 5.83 4.09
N GLY A 201 30.25 7.07 3.59
CA GLY A 201 29.25 8.02 4.04
C GLY A 201 27.92 7.88 3.27
N SER A 202 27.99 7.79 1.94
CA SER A 202 26.82 7.74 1.06
C SER A 202 27.11 6.83 -0.16
N PRO A 203 26.11 6.18 -0.72
CA PRO A 203 24.73 6.06 -0.26
C PRO A 203 24.60 5.23 1.02
N VAL A 204 23.58 5.53 1.85
CA VAL A 204 23.41 4.80 3.12
C VAL A 204 23.07 3.34 2.86
N TYR A 205 22.12 3.07 1.97
CA TYR A 205 21.74 1.71 1.56
C TYR A 205 21.97 1.52 0.07
N THR A 206 22.40 0.32 -0.32
CA THR A 206 22.38 -0.12 -1.72
C THR A 206 21.76 -1.50 -1.83
N TYR A 207 21.16 -1.77 -2.96
CA TYR A 207 20.63 -3.07 -3.35
C TYR A 207 21.30 -3.54 -4.63
N ARG A 208 21.58 -4.85 -4.70
CA ARG A 208 22.00 -5.55 -5.90
C ARG A 208 21.22 -6.85 -6.02
N ASP A 209 20.76 -7.17 -7.21
CA ASP A 209 20.20 -8.49 -7.51
C ASP A 209 21.36 -9.51 -7.59
N GLY A 210 21.42 -10.41 -6.62
CA GLY A 210 22.39 -11.50 -6.54
C GLY A 210 21.89 -12.82 -7.18
N GLY A 211 20.92 -12.75 -8.11
CA GLY A 211 20.29 -13.91 -8.73
C GLY A 211 19.29 -14.57 -7.78
N VAL A 212 19.75 -15.47 -6.92
CA VAL A 212 18.90 -16.14 -5.92
C VAL A 212 18.81 -15.39 -4.60
N TRP A 213 19.58 -14.34 -4.40
CA TRP A 213 19.69 -13.55 -3.17
C TRP A 213 19.27 -12.10 -3.40
N ASP A 214 18.72 -11.47 -2.35
CA ASP A 214 18.64 -10.02 -2.22
C ASP A 214 19.91 -9.54 -1.51
N GLU A 215 20.79 -8.82 -2.19
CA GLU A 215 22.04 -8.34 -1.63
C GLU A 215 21.95 -6.87 -1.25
N TRP A 216 22.02 -6.63 0.05
CA TRP A 216 21.96 -5.30 0.64
C TRP A 216 23.32 -4.89 1.19
N THR A 217 23.62 -3.61 1.11
CA THR A 217 24.71 -3.03 1.91
C THR A 217 24.21 -1.82 2.69
N VAL A 218 24.77 -1.59 3.86
CA VAL A 218 24.51 -0.39 4.66
C VAL A 218 25.83 0.29 5.04
N SER A 219 25.81 1.63 5.04
CA SER A 219 26.92 2.44 5.55
C SER A 219 27.05 2.25 7.06
N ARG A 220 28.23 1.83 7.53
CA ARG A 220 28.53 1.67 8.96
C ARG A 220 28.35 2.99 9.73
N SER A 221 28.75 4.12 9.13
CA SER A 221 28.62 5.44 9.75
C SER A 221 27.19 5.92 9.96
N ALA A 222 26.20 5.30 9.28
CA ALA A 222 24.80 5.63 9.42
C ALA A 222 24.07 4.83 10.53
N LEU A 223 24.74 3.81 11.11
CA LEU A 223 24.17 2.99 12.16
C LEU A 223 24.44 3.62 13.54
N SER A 224 23.36 3.72 14.34
CA SER A 224 23.44 4.02 15.76
C SER A 224 23.96 2.82 16.56
N LYS A 225 24.08 2.97 17.89
CA LYS A 225 24.50 1.87 18.77
C LYS A 225 23.61 0.64 18.62
N GLU A 226 22.31 0.85 18.48
CA GLU A 226 21.31 -0.19 18.21
C GLU A 226 20.20 0.37 17.34
N GLY A 227 19.50 -0.48 16.63
CA GLY A 227 18.36 -0.08 15.84
C GLY A 227 17.83 -1.18 14.94
N ALA A 228 16.82 -0.82 14.20
CA ALA A 228 16.21 -1.73 13.25
C ALA A 228 15.54 -0.99 12.09
N ARG A 229 15.40 -1.72 10.99
CA ARG A 229 14.70 -1.25 9.79
C ARG A 229 14.05 -2.41 9.05
N TRP A 230 12.88 -2.18 8.50
CA TRP A 230 12.31 -3.07 7.50
C TRP A 230 12.89 -2.74 6.13
N LEU A 231 13.33 -3.78 5.41
CA LEU A 231 13.77 -3.69 4.03
C LEU A 231 12.79 -4.46 3.13
N PRO A 232 12.58 -4.03 1.87
CA PRO A 232 11.72 -4.77 0.96
C PRO A 232 12.42 -6.04 0.49
N VAL A 233 11.63 -7.10 0.32
CA VAL A 233 12.02 -8.33 -0.35
C VAL A 233 11.70 -8.21 -1.83
N ARG A 234 12.63 -8.58 -2.70
CA ARG A 234 12.49 -8.55 -4.16
C ARG A 234 12.18 -9.92 -4.77
N LYS A 235 12.37 -10.99 -4.00
CA LYS A 235 12.19 -12.39 -4.42
C LYS A 235 11.22 -13.11 -3.47
N PRO A 236 9.92 -12.73 -3.46
CA PRO A 236 8.96 -13.20 -2.46
C PRO A 236 8.81 -14.73 -2.43
N ASN A 237 8.77 -15.42 -3.58
CA ASN A 237 8.64 -16.87 -3.60
C ASN A 237 9.83 -17.56 -2.91
N ARG A 238 11.06 -17.07 -3.11
CA ARG A 238 12.23 -17.61 -2.41
C ARG A 238 12.19 -17.33 -0.92
N TYR A 239 11.77 -16.12 -0.56
CA TYR A 239 11.60 -15.73 0.83
C TYR A 239 10.61 -16.64 1.56
N VAL A 240 9.42 -16.83 0.99
CA VAL A 240 8.39 -17.70 1.59
C VAL A 240 8.86 -19.13 1.65
N GLY A 241 9.49 -19.64 0.57
CA GLY A 241 10.00 -21.02 0.52
C GLY A 241 11.06 -21.29 1.59
N GLU A 242 12.03 -20.39 1.76
CA GLU A 242 13.08 -20.51 2.78
C GLU A 242 12.48 -20.50 4.20
N ILE A 243 11.54 -19.60 4.46
CA ILE A 243 10.91 -19.52 5.78
C ILE A 243 10.05 -20.74 6.07
N PHE A 244 9.28 -21.22 5.10
CA PHE A 244 8.51 -22.44 5.23
C PHE A 244 9.41 -23.66 5.54
N GLN A 245 10.53 -23.81 4.80
CA GLN A 245 11.51 -24.88 5.06
C GLN A 245 12.13 -24.77 6.46
N SER A 246 12.42 -23.55 6.92
CA SER A 246 12.98 -23.33 8.26
C SER A 246 12.01 -23.75 9.36
N LEU A 247 10.73 -23.38 9.21
CA LEU A 247 9.65 -23.77 10.13
C LEU A 247 9.38 -25.26 10.10
N ALA A 248 9.31 -25.87 8.89
CA ALA A 248 9.12 -27.30 8.72
C ALA A 248 10.24 -28.12 9.37
N ARG A 249 11.50 -27.68 9.22
CA ARG A 249 12.66 -28.32 9.85
C ARG A 249 12.59 -28.27 11.37
N ALA A 250 12.09 -27.16 11.95
CA ALA A 250 11.92 -27.06 13.40
C ALA A 250 10.91 -28.07 13.94
N GLU A 251 9.94 -28.50 13.13
CA GLU A 251 8.96 -29.55 13.42
C GLU A 251 9.41 -30.96 12.97
N GLY A 252 10.68 -31.09 12.51
CA GLY A 252 11.27 -32.37 12.11
C GLY A 252 11.00 -32.79 10.66
N LEU A 253 10.37 -31.95 9.83
CA LEU A 253 10.15 -32.21 8.40
C LEU A 253 11.25 -31.56 7.56
N TYR A 254 12.10 -32.41 6.95
CA TYR A 254 13.18 -31.95 6.08
C TYR A 254 12.69 -31.94 4.63
N LEU A 255 12.56 -30.70 4.07
CA LEU A 255 12.13 -30.49 2.69
C LEU A 255 13.34 -30.25 1.77
N PRO A 256 13.29 -30.69 0.48
CA PRO A 256 14.26 -30.30 -0.54
C PRO A 256 14.34 -28.78 -0.68
N LEU A 257 15.38 -28.27 -1.38
CA LEU A 257 15.47 -26.85 -1.69
C LEU A 257 14.24 -26.40 -2.46
N ALA A 258 13.69 -25.25 -2.06
CA ALA A 258 12.51 -24.68 -2.69
C ALA A 258 12.78 -24.29 -4.16
N GLU A 259 12.01 -24.88 -5.06
CA GLU A 259 11.96 -24.51 -6.46
C GLU A 259 10.81 -23.55 -6.70
N VAL A 260 11.03 -22.50 -7.51
CA VAL A 260 9.98 -21.53 -7.85
C VAL A 260 9.25 -21.98 -9.11
N SER A 261 7.95 -22.22 -9.00
CA SER A 261 7.12 -22.53 -10.17
C SER A 261 6.83 -21.29 -11.02
N ARG A 262 6.65 -21.51 -12.31
CA ARG A 262 6.21 -20.50 -13.28
C ARG A 262 4.75 -20.69 -13.71
N SER A 263 4.12 -21.78 -13.30
CA SER A 263 2.76 -22.16 -13.67
C SER A 263 2.11 -22.98 -12.57
N VAL A 264 0.78 -22.96 -12.54
CA VAL A 264 -0.01 -23.77 -11.60
C VAL A 264 0.28 -25.25 -11.81
N VAL A 265 0.63 -25.96 -10.75
CA VAL A 265 0.82 -27.41 -10.75
C VAL A 265 -0.43 -28.06 -10.11
N PRO A 266 -1.15 -28.91 -10.82
CA PRO A 266 -2.32 -29.58 -10.27
C PRO A 266 -1.93 -30.61 -9.21
N GLY A 267 -2.82 -30.80 -8.21
CA GLY A 267 -2.61 -31.78 -7.13
C GLY A 267 -3.75 -31.73 -6.13
N VAL A 268 -3.63 -32.53 -5.07
CA VAL A 268 -4.61 -32.62 -3.99
C VAL A 268 -4.19 -31.69 -2.85
N THR A 269 -5.10 -30.82 -2.42
CA THR A 269 -4.84 -29.96 -1.26
C THR A 269 -4.80 -30.80 0.02
N LEU A 270 -3.67 -30.75 0.72
CA LEU A 270 -3.50 -31.40 2.03
C LEU A 270 -3.99 -30.53 3.17
N VAL A 271 -3.59 -29.26 3.15
CA VAL A 271 -3.97 -28.26 4.16
C VAL A 271 -4.08 -26.88 3.51
N SER A 272 -4.89 -26.02 4.10
CA SER A 272 -5.07 -24.64 3.66
C SER A 272 -5.15 -23.67 4.84
N HIS A 273 -4.70 -22.44 4.59
CA HIS A 273 -4.92 -21.28 5.44
C HIS A 273 -5.76 -20.27 4.68
N GLU A 274 -6.85 -19.83 5.29
CA GLU A 274 -7.70 -18.77 4.76
C GLU A 274 -7.41 -17.45 5.47
N SER A 275 -7.30 -16.37 4.72
CA SER A 275 -7.14 -15.03 5.28
C SER A 275 -8.38 -14.60 6.08
N VAL A 276 -8.29 -13.49 6.79
CA VAL A 276 -9.49 -12.76 7.25
C VAL A 276 -10.31 -12.28 6.04
N SER A 277 -11.54 -11.81 6.27
CA SER A 277 -12.42 -11.32 5.19
C SER A 277 -11.78 -10.17 4.40
N LEU A 278 -12.17 -10.00 3.13
CA LEU A 278 -11.73 -8.86 2.33
C LEU A 278 -12.11 -7.53 2.99
N ALA A 279 -13.27 -7.44 3.61
CA ALA A 279 -13.69 -6.25 4.37
C ALA A 279 -12.67 -5.88 5.46
N ASP A 280 -12.20 -6.86 6.25
CA ASP A 280 -11.17 -6.65 7.28
C ASP A 280 -9.82 -6.26 6.67
N ILE A 281 -9.43 -6.91 5.56
CA ILE A 281 -8.19 -6.59 4.82
C ILE A 281 -8.22 -5.14 4.33
N VAL A 282 -9.31 -4.74 3.69
CA VAL A 282 -9.50 -3.41 3.13
C VAL A 282 -9.57 -2.35 4.25
N GLN A 283 -10.24 -2.63 5.36
CA GLN A 283 -10.27 -1.73 6.52
C GLN A 283 -8.86 -1.47 7.05
N LYS A 284 -8.05 -2.54 7.23
CA LYS A 284 -6.64 -2.42 7.64
C LYS A 284 -5.81 -1.68 6.59
N MET A 285 -6.03 -1.93 5.30
CA MET A 285 -5.38 -1.22 4.21
C MET A 285 -5.66 0.29 4.25
N LEU A 286 -6.90 0.69 4.45
CA LEU A 286 -7.29 2.10 4.55
C LEU A 286 -6.73 2.75 5.82
N LYS A 287 -6.72 2.02 6.95
CA LYS A 287 -6.22 2.51 8.25
C LYS A 287 -4.71 2.69 8.27
N TYR A 288 -3.94 1.70 7.80
CA TYR A 288 -2.47 1.67 7.86
C TYR A 288 -1.81 2.06 6.55
N SER A 289 -2.58 2.24 5.49
CA SER A 289 -2.11 2.68 4.18
C SER A 289 -1.07 1.74 3.53
N THR A 290 -1.25 0.42 3.69
CA THR A 290 -0.32 -0.60 3.18
C THR A 290 -0.37 -0.69 1.65
N ASN A 291 0.78 -0.48 0.99
CA ASN A 291 0.85 -0.47 -0.47
C ASN A 291 0.72 -1.88 -1.05
N LEU A 292 1.48 -2.86 -0.53
CA LEU A 292 1.36 -4.26 -0.97
C LEU A 292 -0.09 -4.72 -0.98
N THR A 293 -0.83 -4.46 0.10
CA THR A 293 -2.24 -4.84 0.21
C THR A 293 -3.07 -4.23 -0.90
N ALA A 294 -2.86 -2.93 -1.19
CA ALA A 294 -3.61 -2.26 -2.26
C ALA A 294 -3.32 -2.90 -3.63
N GLU A 295 -2.05 -3.19 -3.93
CA GLU A 295 -1.70 -3.82 -5.20
C GLU A 295 -2.30 -5.22 -5.32
N THR A 296 -2.16 -6.05 -4.30
CA THR A 296 -2.67 -7.44 -4.35
C THR A 296 -4.18 -7.52 -4.45
N VAL A 297 -4.93 -6.73 -3.66
CA VAL A 297 -6.41 -6.75 -3.74
C VAL A 297 -6.91 -6.16 -5.05
N GLY A 298 -6.25 -5.12 -5.59
CA GLY A 298 -6.58 -4.53 -6.88
C GLY A 298 -6.31 -5.48 -8.04
N MET A 299 -5.15 -6.15 -8.05
CA MET A 299 -4.80 -7.14 -9.06
C MET A 299 -5.71 -8.38 -8.99
N ALA A 300 -6.06 -8.84 -7.79
CA ALA A 300 -6.99 -9.95 -7.60
C ALA A 300 -8.40 -9.61 -8.12
N ALA A 301 -8.89 -8.39 -7.85
CA ALA A 301 -10.15 -7.90 -8.35
C ALA A 301 -10.17 -7.83 -9.90
N THR A 302 -9.07 -7.36 -10.49
CA THR A 302 -8.92 -7.33 -11.94
C THR A 302 -8.92 -8.75 -12.53
N LYS A 303 -8.19 -9.68 -11.91
CA LYS A 303 -8.19 -11.09 -12.34
C LYS A 303 -9.59 -11.70 -12.33
N THR A 304 -10.35 -11.46 -11.27
CA THR A 304 -11.73 -11.94 -11.17
C THR A 304 -12.63 -11.32 -12.24
N ARG A 305 -12.49 -10.02 -12.47
CA ARG A 305 -13.27 -9.30 -13.49
C ARG A 305 -12.97 -9.75 -14.93
N LEU A 306 -11.70 -10.04 -15.24
CA LEU A 306 -11.25 -10.38 -16.61
C LEU A 306 -11.15 -11.89 -16.85
N GLY A 307 -11.21 -12.73 -15.79
CA GLY A 307 -10.92 -14.16 -15.87
C GLY A 307 -9.44 -14.50 -16.03
N THR A 308 -8.55 -13.49 -16.12
CA THR A 308 -7.11 -13.68 -16.28
C THR A 308 -6.33 -12.62 -15.49
N ALA A 309 -5.15 -12.99 -15.02
CA ALA A 309 -4.25 -12.07 -14.33
C ALA A 309 -3.43 -11.26 -15.36
N VAL A 310 -3.30 -9.96 -15.10
CA VAL A 310 -2.57 -9.01 -15.96
C VAL A 310 -1.51 -8.26 -15.13
N PRO A 311 -0.46 -7.70 -15.77
CA PRO A 311 0.54 -6.89 -15.07
C PRO A 311 -0.05 -5.74 -14.27
N LEU A 312 0.64 -5.30 -13.20
CA LEU A 312 0.18 -4.28 -12.26
C LEU A 312 -0.33 -3.01 -12.93
N GLY A 313 0.44 -2.43 -13.86
CA GLY A 313 0.04 -1.21 -14.56
C GLY A 313 -1.21 -1.38 -15.43
N GLU A 314 -1.36 -2.54 -16.09
CA GLU A 314 -2.57 -2.86 -16.83
C GLU A 314 -3.77 -3.06 -15.90
N SER A 315 -3.57 -3.73 -14.76
CA SER A 315 -4.59 -3.88 -13.71
C SER A 315 -5.07 -2.51 -13.20
N ALA A 316 -4.16 -1.58 -12.94
CA ALA A 316 -4.51 -0.22 -12.53
C ALA A 316 -5.28 0.55 -13.62
N ALA A 317 -4.92 0.36 -14.90
CA ALA A 317 -5.66 0.93 -16.02
C ALA A 317 -7.09 0.34 -16.14
N GLN A 318 -7.27 -0.95 -15.81
CA GLN A 318 -8.59 -1.59 -15.73
C GLN A 318 -9.43 -0.98 -14.59
N MET A 319 -8.84 -0.76 -13.42
CA MET A 319 -9.49 -0.07 -12.31
C MET A 319 -9.88 1.36 -12.70
N SER A 320 -9.03 2.08 -13.42
CA SER A 320 -9.33 3.43 -13.92
C SER A 320 -10.54 3.42 -14.86
N ARG A 321 -10.61 2.48 -15.83
CA ARG A 321 -11.76 2.32 -16.72
C ARG A 321 -13.04 2.05 -15.94
N TRP A 322 -13.01 1.08 -15.04
CA TRP A 322 -14.16 0.76 -14.20
C TRP A 322 -14.66 1.97 -13.39
N ALA A 323 -13.73 2.74 -12.81
CA ALA A 323 -14.10 3.92 -12.01
C ALA A 323 -14.69 5.04 -12.88
N ARG A 324 -14.17 5.26 -14.10
CA ARG A 324 -14.76 6.20 -15.06
C ARG A 324 -16.17 5.79 -15.44
N ASP A 325 -16.36 4.52 -15.80
CA ASP A 325 -17.66 3.99 -16.24
C ASP A 325 -18.69 4.02 -15.09
N ARG A 326 -18.28 3.65 -13.90
CA ARG A 326 -19.15 3.53 -12.72
C ARG A 326 -19.53 4.86 -12.12
N PHE A 327 -18.60 5.81 -12.06
CA PHE A 327 -18.74 7.06 -11.31
C PHE A 327 -18.72 8.32 -12.20
N GLY A 328 -18.38 8.21 -13.46
CA GLY A 328 -18.22 9.35 -14.36
C GLY A 328 -16.94 10.13 -14.12
N ALA A 329 -15.91 9.50 -13.54
CA ALA A 329 -14.65 10.14 -13.15
C ALA A 329 -13.69 10.30 -14.34
N SER A 330 -13.95 11.25 -15.25
CA SER A 330 -13.28 11.40 -16.53
C SER A 330 -11.80 11.81 -16.42
N GLY A 331 -11.43 12.56 -15.39
CA GLY A 331 -10.05 13.01 -15.12
C GLY A 331 -9.18 11.97 -14.41
N LEU A 332 -9.68 10.74 -14.19
CA LEU A 332 -8.97 9.68 -13.48
C LEU A 332 -8.04 8.88 -14.42
N SER A 333 -6.76 8.77 -14.05
CA SER A 333 -5.77 7.90 -14.68
C SER A 333 -4.81 7.37 -13.64
N LEU A 334 -4.88 6.07 -13.35
CA LEU A 334 -4.08 5.41 -12.33
C LEU A 334 -3.07 4.45 -12.95
N VAL A 335 -1.87 4.40 -12.39
CA VAL A 335 -0.77 3.52 -12.82
C VAL A 335 -0.44 2.44 -11.79
N ASP A 336 -1.04 2.55 -10.61
CA ASP A 336 -0.95 1.59 -9.50
C ASP A 336 -2.26 1.60 -8.69
N HIS A 337 -2.40 0.67 -7.74
CA HIS A 337 -3.55 0.58 -6.85
C HIS A 337 -3.33 1.29 -5.51
N SER A 338 -2.09 1.64 -5.20
CA SER A 338 -1.71 2.22 -3.90
C SER A 338 -1.58 3.73 -3.91
N GLY A 339 -1.37 4.35 -5.07
CA GLY A 339 -1.01 5.74 -5.22
C GLY A 339 0.44 6.03 -4.78
N LEU A 340 1.32 5.04 -4.84
CA LEU A 340 2.74 5.21 -4.55
C LEU A 340 3.44 6.00 -5.67
N SER A 341 3.06 5.73 -6.91
CA SER A 341 3.55 6.49 -8.06
C SER A 341 2.88 7.86 -8.15
N ASP A 342 3.68 8.90 -8.34
CA ASP A 342 3.17 10.25 -8.57
C ASP A 342 2.71 10.48 -10.01
N ARG A 343 2.71 9.44 -10.85
CA ARG A 343 2.15 9.47 -12.21
C ARG A 343 0.63 9.28 -12.22
N SER A 344 0.04 8.70 -11.18
CA SER A 344 -1.42 8.61 -11.02
C SER A 344 -2.05 10.00 -10.94
N ARG A 345 -3.23 10.18 -11.53
CA ARG A 345 -3.96 11.45 -11.62
C ARG A 345 -5.43 11.27 -11.26
N ILE A 346 -5.96 12.25 -10.53
CA ILE A 346 -7.39 12.42 -10.28
C ILE A 346 -7.69 13.89 -10.04
N THR A 347 -8.86 14.35 -10.43
CA THR A 347 -9.37 15.69 -10.06
C THR A 347 -10.08 15.64 -8.71
N ALA A 348 -10.18 16.78 -8.02
CA ALA A 348 -10.93 16.82 -6.77
C ALA A 348 -12.43 16.62 -7.01
N ASP A 349 -12.97 17.13 -8.14
CA ASP A 349 -14.33 16.91 -8.58
C ASP A 349 -14.64 15.42 -8.77
N ASP A 350 -13.81 14.69 -9.53
CA ASP A 350 -13.97 13.25 -9.71
C ASP A 350 -13.98 12.47 -8.39
N MET A 351 -13.07 12.82 -7.48
CA MET A 351 -12.99 12.14 -6.19
C MET A 351 -14.24 12.37 -5.34
N VAL A 352 -14.77 13.60 -5.33
CA VAL A 352 -16.00 13.92 -4.62
C VAL A 352 -17.19 13.17 -5.22
N ARG A 353 -17.31 13.12 -6.55
CA ARG A 353 -18.37 12.33 -7.24
C ARG A 353 -18.28 10.83 -6.91
N ILE A 354 -17.08 10.28 -6.87
CA ILE A 354 -16.86 8.89 -6.43
C ILE A 354 -17.35 8.71 -4.98
N LEU A 355 -17.00 9.63 -4.07
CA LEU A 355 -17.38 9.55 -2.68
C LEU A 355 -18.91 9.65 -2.49
N ILE A 356 -19.59 10.56 -3.19
CA ILE A 356 -21.06 10.69 -3.15
C ILE A 356 -21.72 9.37 -3.54
N LYS A 357 -21.38 8.82 -4.71
CA LYS A 357 -21.95 7.55 -5.19
C LYS A 357 -21.57 6.35 -4.31
N ALA A 358 -20.35 6.36 -3.75
CA ALA A 358 -19.91 5.32 -2.82
C ALA A 358 -20.68 5.37 -1.48
N ARG A 359 -21.17 6.55 -1.07
CA ARG A 359 -21.94 6.70 0.17
C ARG A 359 -23.27 5.95 0.14
N GLU A 360 -23.86 5.83 -1.04
CA GLU A 360 -25.08 5.06 -1.27
C GLU A 360 -24.90 3.57 -0.94
N SER A 361 -23.71 3.00 -1.17
CA SER A 361 -23.37 1.60 -0.87
C SER A 361 -23.00 1.35 0.60
N THR A 362 -22.77 2.40 1.39
CA THR A 362 -22.44 2.42 2.83
C THR A 362 -21.11 1.81 3.25
N GLU A 363 -20.56 0.86 2.51
CA GLU A 363 -19.37 0.09 2.92
C GLU A 363 -18.11 0.95 3.08
N LEU A 364 -17.80 1.82 2.10
CA LEU A 364 -16.58 2.64 2.17
C LEU A 364 -16.55 3.54 3.41
N TYR A 365 -17.67 4.17 3.75
CA TYR A 365 -17.76 5.06 4.91
C TYR A 365 -17.36 4.36 6.21
N ALA A 366 -17.86 3.14 6.42
CA ALA A 366 -17.56 2.36 7.62
C ALA A 366 -16.10 1.91 7.69
N LEU A 367 -15.48 1.68 6.52
CA LEU A 367 -14.10 1.19 6.40
C LEU A 367 -13.05 2.30 6.50
N LEU A 368 -13.43 3.57 6.23
CA LEU A 368 -12.53 4.71 6.33
C LEU A 368 -12.10 4.96 7.79
N LYS A 369 -10.88 5.46 7.94
CA LYS A 369 -10.33 5.82 9.25
C LYS A 369 -11.04 7.05 9.82
N ASP A 370 -11.43 6.97 11.09
CA ASP A 370 -11.81 8.13 11.88
C ASP A 370 -10.57 9.01 12.14
N ILE A 371 -10.64 10.28 11.73
CA ILE A 371 -9.52 11.22 11.81
C ILE A 371 -9.84 12.27 12.87
N LYS A 372 -8.95 12.36 13.86
CA LYS A 372 -9.01 13.40 14.89
C LYS A 372 -8.30 14.65 14.39
N MET A 373 -9.04 15.74 14.23
CA MET A 373 -8.45 17.04 13.86
C MET A 373 -7.60 17.59 15.01
N ARG A 374 -6.44 18.11 14.65
CA ARG A 374 -5.52 18.76 15.59
C ARG A 374 -5.33 20.21 15.22
N ASN A 375 -5.23 21.09 16.21
CA ASN A 375 -4.90 22.49 16.01
C ASN A 375 -3.42 22.68 15.60
N SER A 376 -3.02 23.91 15.32
CA SER A 376 -1.65 24.26 14.93
C SER A 376 -0.57 23.87 15.94
N LYS A 377 -0.94 23.67 17.23
CA LYS A 377 -0.07 23.22 18.32
C LYS A 377 -0.06 21.70 18.50
N GLY A 378 -0.78 20.95 17.62
CA GLY A 378 -0.86 19.47 17.69
C GLY A 378 -1.88 18.93 18.69
N ASN A 379 -2.59 19.76 19.44
CA ASN A 379 -3.64 19.36 20.37
C ASN A 379 -4.94 19.06 19.62
N LEU A 380 -5.81 18.21 20.20
CA LEU A 380 -7.15 17.98 19.66
C LEU A 380 -7.91 19.31 19.56
N ALA A 381 -8.54 19.55 18.41
CA ALA A 381 -9.35 20.74 18.21
C ALA A 381 -10.65 20.62 19.06
N ARG A 382 -10.93 21.61 19.92
CA ARG A 382 -12.12 21.62 20.80
C ARG A 382 -13.44 21.67 20.04
N SER A 383 -13.43 22.23 18.82
CA SER A 383 -14.57 22.35 17.90
C SER A 383 -14.43 21.48 16.66
N ALA A 384 -13.80 20.29 16.79
CA ALA A 384 -13.65 19.39 15.67
C ALA A 384 -15.04 18.93 15.17
N PRO A 385 -15.27 18.91 13.84
CA PRO A 385 -16.47 18.34 13.29
C PRO A 385 -16.60 16.86 13.70
N THR A 386 -17.80 16.38 13.82
CA THR A 386 -18.10 14.97 14.10
C THR A 386 -18.04 14.14 12.82
N GLY A 387 -17.91 12.82 12.92
CA GLY A 387 -17.98 11.94 11.75
C GLY A 387 -16.92 12.18 10.69
N PHE A 388 -15.72 12.67 11.08
CA PHE A 388 -14.64 12.92 10.13
C PHE A 388 -13.94 11.60 9.77
N ARG A 389 -14.37 11.00 8.66
CA ARG A 389 -13.84 9.76 8.12
C ARG A 389 -13.20 9.98 6.77
N ALA A 390 -11.90 9.70 6.65
CA ALA A 390 -11.18 9.99 5.42
C ALA A 390 -9.96 9.10 5.20
N LYS A 391 -9.50 9.07 3.94
CA LYS A 391 -8.20 8.55 3.57
C LYS A 391 -7.22 9.68 3.36
N THR A 392 -6.08 9.58 4.03
CA THR A 392 -4.94 10.49 3.85
C THR A 392 -3.99 9.94 2.78
N GLY A 393 -3.36 10.82 2.03
CA GLY A 393 -2.27 10.50 1.10
C GLY A 393 -1.09 11.45 1.31
N THR A 394 0.14 10.91 1.26
CA THR A 394 1.35 11.72 1.41
C THR A 394 2.49 11.11 0.61
N LEU A 395 3.09 11.91 -0.27
CA LEU A 395 4.41 11.68 -0.84
C LEU A 395 5.24 12.95 -0.60
N ASN A 396 6.50 12.93 -0.96
CA ASN A 396 7.29 14.16 -0.90
C ASN A 396 6.68 15.22 -1.84
N PHE A 397 6.31 16.38 -1.31
CA PHE A 397 5.65 17.47 -2.04
C PHE A 397 4.31 17.07 -2.68
N VAL A 398 3.63 16.07 -2.11
CA VAL A 398 2.26 15.68 -2.47
C VAL A 398 1.48 15.41 -1.20
N ALA A 399 0.30 15.99 -1.08
CA ALA A 399 -0.62 15.77 0.03
C ALA A 399 -2.04 15.61 -0.50
N GLY A 400 -2.71 14.53 -0.11
CA GLY A 400 -4.09 14.23 -0.44
C GLY A 400 -4.92 13.94 0.80
N LEU A 401 -6.19 14.34 0.76
CA LEU A 401 -7.18 14.01 1.77
C LEU A 401 -8.55 13.93 1.08
N GLY A 402 -9.25 12.81 1.25
CA GLY A 402 -10.58 12.63 0.68
C GLY A 402 -11.46 11.77 1.60
N GLY A 403 -12.71 12.15 1.74
CA GLY A 403 -13.62 11.47 2.65
C GLY A 403 -14.88 12.27 2.98
N TYR A 404 -15.37 12.05 4.18
CA TYR A 404 -16.64 12.63 4.67
C TYR A 404 -16.42 13.35 5.99
N VAL A 405 -17.26 14.38 6.21
CA VAL A 405 -17.30 15.12 7.47
C VAL A 405 -18.73 15.53 7.76
N THR A 406 -19.14 15.44 9.02
CA THR A 406 -20.47 15.85 9.46
C THR A 406 -20.38 17.21 10.14
N THR A 407 -21.19 18.16 9.71
CA THR A 407 -21.30 19.49 10.33
C THR A 407 -22.00 19.41 11.68
N ALA A 408 -21.97 20.49 12.45
CA ALA A 408 -22.65 20.54 13.75
C ALA A 408 -24.18 20.39 13.65
N SER A 409 -24.79 20.71 12.51
CA SER A 409 -26.23 20.51 12.25
C SER A 409 -26.58 19.08 11.79
N GLY A 410 -25.59 18.20 11.61
CA GLY A 410 -25.81 16.85 11.11
C GLY A 410 -25.73 16.72 9.59
N ARG A 411 -25.47 17.81 8.84
CA ARG A 411 -25.28 17.77 7.39
C ARG A 411 -23.98 17.04 7.06
N GLU A 412 -24.03 16.04 6.18
CA GLU A 412 -22.87 15.27 5.77
C GLU A 412 -22.30 15.85 4.46
N LEU A 413 -21.01 16.13 4.47
CA LEU A 413 -20.26 16.64 3.32
C LEU A 413 -19.26 15.61 2.85
N ALA A 414 -19.17 15.39 1.52
CA ALA A 414 -18.09 14.71 0.86
C ALA A 414 -17.05 15.73 0.38
N PHE A 415 -15.77 15.43 0.53
CA PHE A 415 -14.71 16.36 0.16
C PHE A 415 -13.47 15.67 -0.39
N ALA A 416 -12.73 16.38 -1.24
CA ALA A 416 -11.39 16.02 -1.67
C ALA A 416 -10.49 17.24 -1.71
N ILE A 417 -9.24 17.11 -1.25
CA ILE A 417 -8.23 18.15 -1.23
C ILE A 417 -6.90 17.55 -1.66
N PHE A 418 -6.38 17.99 -2.79
CA PHE A 418 -5.08 17.56 -3.33
C PHE A 418 -4.15 18.75 -3.45
N SER A 419 -2.90 18.57 -3.10
CA SER A 419 -1.84 19.55 -3.26
C SER A 419 -0.59 18.85 -3.79
N ALA A 420 0.05 19.42 -4.82
CA ALA A 420 1.27 18.82 -5.37
C ALA A 420 2.20 19.89 -5.96
N ASP A 421 3.48 19.83 -5.60
CA ASP A 421 4.56 20.52 -6.29
C ASP A 421 5.34 19.52 -7.16
N ARG A 422 4.80 19.24 -8.33
CA ARG A 422 5.34 18.26 -9.29
C ARG A 422 6.72 18.66 -9.80
N THR A 423 6.93 19.95 -10.07
CA THR A 423 8.20 20.47 -10.56
C THR A 423 9.30 20.22 -9.54
N ARG A 424 9.06 20.60 -8.28
CA ARG A 424 10.02 20.38 -7.20
C ARG A 424 10.30 18.91 -6.94
N ARG A 425 9.26 18.07 -6.98
CA ARG A 425 9.39 16.62 -6.82
C ARG A 425 10.22 15.98 -7.93
N ALA A 426 10.01 16.36 -9.18
CA ALA A 426 10.74 15.82 -10.33
C ALA A 426 12.26 16.10 -10.26
N LEU A 427 12.67 17.18 -9.61
CA LEU A 427 14.07 17.56 -9.44
C LEU A 427 14.81 16.75 -8.36
N ILE A 428 14.10 15.92 -7.57
CA ILE A 428 14.72 15.14 -6.51
C ILE A 428 15.31 13.85 -7.09
N PRO A 429 16.63 13.64 -6.97
CA PRO A 429 17.24 12.37 -7.34
C PRO A 429 16.62 11.20 -6.57
N VAL A 430 16.42 10.04 -7.22
CA VAL A 430 15.78 8.86 -6.61
C VAL A 430 16.43 8.49 -5.27
N ALA A 431 17.76 8.50 -5.19
CA ALA A 431 18.48 8.18 -3.95
C ALA A 431 18.15 9.13 -2.77
N GLN A 432 17.66 10.34 -3.02
CA GLN A 432 17.31 11.33 -2.02
C GLN A 432 15.80 11.38 -1.71
N ARG A 433 14.97 10.61 -2.42
CA ARG A 433 13.50 10.67 -2.29
C ARG A 433 12.97 10.13 -0.96
N GLU A 434 13.77 9.49 -0.13
CA GLU A 434 13.29 9.05 1.19
C GLU A 434 12.98 10.24 2.10
N ARG A 435 13.90 11.21 2.20
CA ARG A 435 13.76 12.40 3.08
C ARG A 435 14.33 13.65 2.43
N PRO A 436 13.77 14.14 1.33
CA PRO A 436 14.32 15.29 0.63
C PRO A 436 14.13 16.57 1.43
N LYS A 437 15.09 17.48 1.28
CA LYS A 437 15.09 18.79 1.96
C LYS A 437 13.80 19.56 1.67
N GLY A 438 13.13 20.02 2.73
CA GLY A 438 11.94 20.85 2.65
C GLY A 438 10.61 20.09 2.45
N ALA A 439 10.62 18.76 2.18
CA ALA A 439 9.38 17.99 2.01
C ALA A 439 8.54 17.96 3.28
N SER A 440 9.14 17.70 4.43
CA SER A 440 8.42 17.66 5.71
C SER A 440 7.73 18.99 6.05
N SER A 441 8.39 20.13 5.83
CA SER A 441 7.82 21.45 6.09
C SER A 441 6.70 21.79 5.09
N TRP A 442 6.87 21.42 3.82
CA TRP A 442 5.85 21.60 2.79
C TRP A 442 4.61 20.76 3.11
N ASN A 443 4.79 19.45 3.39
CA ASN A 443 3.69 18.54 3.72
C ASN A 443 2.96 18.98 5.00
N ARG A 444 3.66 19.53 5.99
CA ARG A 444 3.03 20.09 7.19
C ARG A 444 2.12 21.27 6.86
N ARG A 445 2.57 22.21 5.99
CA ARG A 445 1.72 23.34 5.56
C ARG A 445 0.51 22.86 4.77
N ALA A 446 0.69 21.87 3.87
CA ALA A 446 -0.42 21.28 3.13
C ALA A 446 -1.46 20.64 4.07
N LYS A 447 -1.03 19.92 5.10
CA LYS A 447 -1.93 19.35 6.11
C LYS A 447 -2.66 20.41 6.94
N ILE A 448 -1.99 21.50 7.29
CA ILE A 448 -2.63 22.64 7.97
C ILE A 448 -3.69 23.27 7.06
N LEU A 449 -3.40 23.44 5.77
CA LEU A 449 -4.36 23.91 4.79
C LEU A 449 -5.59 23.00 4.73
N GLN A 450 -5.42 21.68 4.62
CA GLN A 450 -6.52 20.71 4.61
C GLN A 450 -7.46 20.90 5.82
N TYR A 451 -6.91 21.04 7.01
CA TYR A 451 -7.71 21.24 8.22
C TYR A 451 -8.41 22.61 8.27
N LYS A 452 -7.76 23.67 7.80
CA LYS A 452 -8.39 25.00 7.69
C LYS A 452 -9.57 25.00 6.73
N MET A 453 -9.44 24.31 5.59
CA MET A 453 -10.51 24.16 4.61
C MET A 453 -11.71 23.39 5.20
N LEU A 454 -11.46 22.25 5.84
CA LEU A 454 -12.52 21.47 6.49
C LEU A 454 -13.24 22.26 7.56
N ASN A 455 -12.52 22.95 8.44
CA ASN A 455 -13.15 23.80 9.46
C ASN A 455 -14.03 24.89 8.83
N ARG A 456 -13.50 25.55 7.75
CA ARG A 456 -14.26 26.56 7.03
C ARG A 456 -15.53 25.99 6.42
N TRP A 457 -15.47 24.84 5.74
CA TRP A 457 -16.64 24.22 5.13
C TRP A 457 -17.66 23.79 6.17
N CYS A 458 -17.24 23.15 7.26
CA CYS A 458 -18.13 22.76 8.34
C CYS A 458 -18.81 23.95 9.00
N HIS A 459 -18.16 25.11 9.04
CA HIS A 459 -18.75 26.35 9.56
C HIS A 459 -19.68 27.02 8.53
N LYS A 460 -19.27 27.09 7.27
CA LYS A 460 -20.03 27.74 6.18
C LYS A 460 -21.33 26.99 5.85
N TYR A 461 -21.28 25.66 5.85
CA TYR A 461 -22.40 24.80 5.44
C TYR A 461 -23.10 24.12 6.62
N ARG A 462 -23.06 24.74 7.79
CA ARG A 462 -23.68 24.21 9.01
C ARG A 462 -25.21 24.32 9.05
N SER A 463 -25.81 25.07 8.14
CA SER A 463 -27.28 25.26 8.01
C SER A 463 -27.79 24.51 6.79
#